data_edb08a0fa6033f896d592acd0a0dfab6
#
_entry.id   edb08a0fa6033f896d592acd0a0dfab6
#
_cell.length_a   1.000
_cell.length_b   1.000
_cell.length_c   1.000
_cell.angle_alpha   90.00
_cell.angle_beta   90.00
_cell.angle_gamma   90.00
#
_symmetry.space_group_name_H-M   'P 1'
#
loop_
_entity.id
_entity.type
_entity.pdbx_description
1 polymer ?
#
loop_
_entity_poly.entity_id
_entity_poly.type
_entity_poly.pdbx_seq_one_letter_code
_entity_poly.pdbx_strand_id
1 'polypeptide(L)'
;GEKEWILTSAWRNDVVNSDDYRAYVGGTSGLIYGYVNDGFYTVADFESFDSKSRTWKLKEGVVDSSPLSDTPRPGNAKFKKLTPVDPNSTNPYQLTEADRTVIGNTTPKFSGGFGLNATYKGFDMSMFFNFMYDFDVLNANKIMLTTWADNKENNFLMDIASDKRWRNFDDMGNEIRYSPEVLAEFNKNATMWNPTSIGRPICMSYAVE
;
A
#
# COMPACT_ATOMS: atom_id res chain seq x y z
N GLY A 1 -17.12 -19.44 10.24
CA GLY A 1 -16.06 -20.43 10.03
C GLY A 1 -14.90 -19.82 9.27
N GLU A 2 -13.73 -20.34 9.47
CA GLU A 2 -12.56 -19.90 8.70
C GLU A 2 -12.77 -20.23 7.21
N LYS A 3 -12.38 -19.31 6.34
CA LYS A 3 -12.43 -19.52 4.90
C LYS A 3 -11.30 -20.47 4.50
N GLU A 4 -11.65 -21.56 3.84
CA GLU A 4 -10.67 -22.48 3.29
C GLU A 4 -10.13 -21.93 1.96
N TRP A 5 -8.88 -21.52 1.97
CA TRP A 5 -8.19 -21.04 0.76
C TRP A 5 -7.72 -22.21 -0.09
N ILE A 6 -8.13 -22.24 -1.35
CA ILE A 6 -7.82 -23.33 -2.29
C ILE A 6 -6.82 -22.95 -3.37
N LEU A 7 -6.62 -21.67 -3.59
CA LEU A 7 -5.67 -21.15 -4.59
C LEU A 7 -5.03 -19.88 -4.08
N THR A 8 -3.72 -19.82 -4.16
CA THR A 8 -2.91 -18.65 -3.86
C THR A 8 -1.95 -18.40 -5.00
N SER A 9 -1.70 -17.15 -5.31
CA SER A 9 -0.76 -16.72 -6.35
C SER A 9 -0.15 -15.39 -5.97
N ALA A 10 1.14 -15.25 -6.23
CA ALA A 10 1.87 -14.02 -6.06
C ALA A 10 2.29 -13.45 -7.41
N TRP A 11 2.35 -12.13 -7.53
CA TRP A 11 2.92 -11.48 -8.70
C TRP A 11 4.47 -11.54 -8.70
N ARG A 12 5.07 -11.81 -7.54
CA ARG A 12 6.50 -12.10 -7.38
C ARG A 12 6.68 -13.44 -6.68
N ASN A 13 7.35 -14.37 -7.35
CA ASN A 13 7.65 -15.70 -6.79
C ASN A 13 8.85 -15.71 -5.83
N ASP A 14 9.57 -14.61 -5.68
CA ASP A 14 10.78 -14.48 -4.88
C ASP A 14 10.51 -14.05 -3.43
N VAL A 15 9.27 -13.75 -3.09
CA VAL A 15 8.87 -13.33 -1.73
C VAL A 15 8.18 -14.48 -1.02
N VAL A 16 8.80 -15.00 0.00
CA VAL A 16 8.22 -16.01 0.89
C VAL A 16 6.97 -15.43 1.53
N ASN A 17 5.82 -16.14 1.40
CA ASN A 17 4.51 -15.78 1.95
C ASN A 17 3.79 -14.59 1.28
N SER A 18 4.05 -14.30 0.01
CA SER A 18 3.33 -13.24 -0.70
C SER A 18 2.23 -13.80 -1.59
N ASP A 19 1.18 -14.29 -0.98
CA ASP A 19 -0.05 -14.66 -1.69
C ASP A 19 -0.89 -13.42 -1.93
N ASP A 20 -0.68 -12.76 -3.07
CA ASP A 20 -1.38 -11.51 -3.40
C ASP A 20 -2.79 -11.76 -3.96
N TYR A 21 -3.02 -12.95 -4.50
CA TYR A 21 -4.31 -13.38 -5.00
C TYR A 21 -4.74 -14.66 -4.30
N ARG A 22 -6.00 -14.71 -3.88
CA ARG A 22 -6.56 -15.87 -3.19
C ARG A 22 -7.94 -16.24 -3.72
N ALA A 23 -8.27 -17.51 -3.64
CA ALA A 23 -9.62 -18.04 -3.83
C ALA A 23 -9.98 -18.98 -2.68
N TYR A 24 -11.24 -18.99 -2.28
CA TYR A 24 -11.74 -19.87 -1.25
C TYR A 24 -13.00 -20.60 -1.71
N VAL A 25 -13.31 -21.70 -1.07
CA VAL A 25 -14.50 -22.54 -1.41
C VAL A 25 -15.77 -21.73 -1.25
N GLY A 26 -16.58 -21.67 -2.32
CA GLY A 26 -17.82 -20.90 -2.34
C GLY A 26 -17.67 -19.39 -2.54
N GLY A 27 -16.45 -18.92 -2.80
CA GLY A 27 -16.16 -17.52 -3.06
C GLY A 27 -15.81 -17.21 -4.52
N THR A 28 -15.55 -15.95 -4.79
CA THR A 28 -15.10 -15.46 -6.09
C THR A 28 -13.60 -15.74 -6.28
N SER A 29 -13.19 -16.11 -7.48
CA SER A 29 -11.77 -16.21 -7.83
C SER A 29 -11.16 -14.80 -8.03
N GLY A 30 -9.83 -14.69 -7.84
CA GLY A 30 -9.12 -13.43 -8.10
C GLY A 30 -9.33 -12.36 -7.03
N LEU A 31 -9.53 -12.76 -5.78
CA LEU A 31 -9.52 -11.82 -4.65
C LEU A 31 -8.10 -11.34 -4.40
N ILE A 32 -7.91 -10.03 -4.35
CA ILE A 32 -6.65 -9.40 -3.98
C ILE A 32 -6.55 -9.40 -2.46
N TYR A 33 -5.45 -9.95 -1.94
CA TYR A 33 -5.26 -10.18 -0.50
C TYR A 33 -3.99 -9.48 0.00
N GLY A 34 -4.15 -8.54 0.90
CA GLY A 34 -3.03 -7.73 1.37
C GLY A 34 -3.35 -6.89 2.60
N TYR A 35 -2.48 -5.95 2.88
CA TYR A 35 -2.61 -5.04 4.02
C TYR A 35 -3.36 -3.77 3.63
N VAL A 36 -4.13 -3.25 4.56
CA VAL A 36 -4.80 -1.95 4.40
C VAL A 36 -3.81 -0.85 4.77
N ASN A 37 -3.44 -0.03 3.80
CA ASN A 37 -2.59 1.15 4.05
C ASN A 37 -3.35 2.21 4.86
N ASP A 38 -2.69 2.80 5.84
CA ASP A 38 -3.20 3.86 6.71
C ASP A 38 -2.34 5.14 6.61
N GLY A 39 -1.82 5.42 5.42
CA GLY A 39 -0.96 6.56 5.18
C GLY A 39 0.48 6.30 5.65
N PHE A 40 1.02 7.20 6.45
CA PHE A 40 2.39 7.13 6.96
C PHE A 40 2.47 7.69 8.39
N TYR A 41 3.54 7.32 9.10
CA TYR A 41 3.79 7.85 10.42
C TYR A 41 4.22 9.31 10.35
N THR A 42 3.62 10.12 11.20
CA THR A 42 4.02 11.51 11.45
C THR A 42 4.82 11.59 12.76
N VAL A 43 5.44 12.72 13.03
CA VAL A 43 6.11 12.94 14.34
C VAL A 43 5.13 12.79 15.50
N ALA A 44 3.84 13.10 15.28
CA ALA A 44 2.80 13.01 16.30
C ALA A 44 2.48 11.57 16.72
N ASP A 45 2.80 10.56 15.94
CA ASP A 45 2.61 9.14 16.26
C ASP A 45 3.65 8.61 17.28
N PHE A 46 4.68 9.40 17.60
CA PHE A 46 5.75 9.03 18.50
C PHE A 46 5.67 9.77 19.83
N GLU A 47 6.01 9.07 20.90
CA GLU A 47 6.07 9.61 22.26
C GLU A 47 7.33 10.46 22.46
N SER A 48 8.47 9.95 21.97
CA SER A 48 9.77 10.57 22.17
C SER A 48 10.78 10.16 21.07
N PHE A 49 11.79 11.01 20.93
CA PHE A 49 12.98 10.74 20.14
C PHE A 49 14.20 10.74 21.06
N ASP A 50 14.95 9.63 21.07
CA ASP A 50 16.23 9.56 21.77
C ASP A 50 17.36 9.97 20.83
N SER A 51 17.98 11.12 21.08
CA SER A 51 19.07 11.67 20.26
C SER A 51 20.37 10.88 20.36
N LYS A 52 20.59 10.09 21.44
CA LYS A 52 21.80 9.30 21.62
C LYS A 52 21.75 8.02 20.80
N SER A 53 20.65 7.30 20.89
CA SER A 53 20.43 6.06 20.13
C SER A 53 19.84 6.31 18.73
N ARG A 54 19.38 7.54 18.44
CA ARG A 54 18.68 7.93 17.21
C ARG A 54 17.45 7.09 16.94
N THR A 55 16.71 6.74 18.00
CA THR A 55 15.53 5.89 17.94
C THR A 55 14.26 6.68 18.29
N TRP A 56 13.18 6.31 17.60
CA TRP A 56 11.85 6.84 17.85
C TRP A 56 11.05 5.82 18.65
N LYS A 57 10.35 6.27 19.68
CA LYS A 57 9.44 5.43 20.47
C LYS A 57 8.00 5.72 20.07
N LEU A 58 7.30 4.70 19.55
CA LEU A 58 5.87 4.80 19.23
C LEU A 58 5.05 5.13 20.50
N LYS A 59 4.00 5.91 20.32
CA LYS A 59 2.95 6.10 21.34
C LYS A 59 2.19 4.79 21.55
N GLU A 60 1.69 4.61 22.74
CA GLU A 60 0.76 3.53 23.05
C GLU A 60 -0.48 3.63 22.15
N GLY A 61 -0.95 2.51 21.62
CA GLY A 61 -2.08 2.45 20.70
C GLY A 61 -1.74 2.68 19.23
N VAL A 62 -0.53 3.10 18.90
CA VAL A 62 -0.10 3.24 17.51
C VAL A 62 0.40 1.89 16.98
N VAL A 63 -0.06 1.51 15.80
CA VAL A 63 0.30 0.23 15.17
C VAL A 63 1.79 0.19 14.85
N ASP A 64 2.44 -0.92 15.18
CA ASP A 64 3.83 -1.19 14.86
C ASP A 64 3.94 -2.00 13.56
N SER A 65 4.35 -1.36 12.48
CA SER A 65 4.52 -1.97 11.15
C SER A 65 5.91 -2.60 10.95
N SER A 66 6.73 -2.76 11.98
CA SER A 66 8.10 -3.28 11.87
C SER A 66 8.23 -4.64 11.20
N PRO A 67 7.25 -5.57 11.26
CA PRO A 67 7.34 -6.83 10.53
C PRO A 67 7.30 -6.69 9.00
N LEU A 68 6.74 -5.59 8.50
CA LEU A 68 6.59 -5.33 7.07
C LEU A 68 7.66 -4.38 6.52
N SER A 69 8.15 -3.50 7.37
CA SER A 69 9.12 -2.48 7.00
C SER A 69 10.21 -2.39 8.07
N ASP A 70 11.11 -1.45 7.93
CA ASP A 70 12.06 -1.13 8.99
C ASP A 70 11.34 -0.65 10.26
N THR A 71 12.09 -0.56 11.37
CA THR A 71 11.63 0.06 12.61
C THR A 71 10.87 1.35 12.31
N PRO A 72 9.64 1.51 12.82
CA PRO A 72 8.81 2.67 12.52
C PRO A 72 9.52 3.99 12.84
N ARG A 73 9.46 4.91 11.88
CA ARG A 73 10.00 6.27 11.97
C ARG A 73 9.04 7.22 11.27
N PRO A 74 9.08 8.51 11.59
CA PRO A 74 8.32 9.50 10.83
C PRO A 74 8.62 9.41 9.34
N GLY A 75 7.56 9.37 8.52
CA GLY A 75 7.63 9.18 7.08
C GLY A 75 7.59 7.73 6.61
N ASN A 76 7.64 6.73 7.48
CA ASN A 76 7.44 5.34 7.07
C ASN A 76 5.96 5.05 6.78
N ALA A 77 5.69 4.17 5.83
CA ALA A 77 4.34 3.71 5.55
C ALA A 77 3.71 3.04 6.77
N LYS A 78 2.45 3.36 7.04
CA LYS A 78 1.66 2.84 8.15
C LYS A 78 0.52 1.97 7.63
N PHE A 79 0.18 0.92 8.37
CA PHE A 79 -0.86 -0.03 8.01
C PHE A 79 -1.86 -0.19 9.15
N LYS A 80 -3.09 -0.57 8.82
CA LYS A 80 -4.13 -0.84 9.81
C LYS A 80 -3.95 -2.21 10.43
N LYS A 81 -4.06 -2.28 11.76
CA LYS A 81 -4.23 -3.54 12.48
C LYS A 81 -5.71 -3.92 12.46
N LEU A 82 -6.02 -5.09 11.91
CA LEU A 82 -7.38 -5.60 11.78
C LEU A 82 -7.71 -6.67 12.81
N THR A 83 -6.69 -7.35 13.33
CA THR A 83 -6.85 -8.34 14.40
C THR A 83 -7.06 -7.65 15.75
N PRO A 84 -7.83 -8.26 16.65
CA PRO A 84 -7.98 -7.77 18.03
C PRO A 84 -6.61 -7.62 18.70
N VAL A 85 -6.50 -6.60 19.54
CA VAL A 85 -5.31 -6.38 20.35
C VAL A 85 -5.25 -7.46 21.44
N ASP A 86 -4.16 -8.24 21.47
CA ASP A 86 -3.92 -9.23 22.53
C ASP A 86 -3.15 -8.56 23.68
N PRO A 87 -3.79 -8.33 24.83
CA PRO A 87 -3.15 -7.69 25.98
C PRO A 87 -2.02 -8.52 26.60
N ASN A 88 -1.94 -9.81 26.28
CA ASN A 88 -0.88 -10.70 26.78
C ASN A 88 0.35 -10.74 25.84
N SER A 89 0.26 -10.12 24.68
CA SER A 89 1.37 -10.03 23.75
C SER A 89 2.44 -9.04 24.25
N THR A 90 3.70 -9.36 24.00
CA THR A 90 4.84 -8.45 24.29
C THR A 90 4.72 -7.12 23.50
N ASN A 91 4.15 -7.18 22.29
CA ASN A 91 3.82 -6.01 21.48
C ASN A 91 2.41 -6.14 20.92
N PRO A 92 1.38 -5.70 21.68
CA PRO A 92 -0.02 -5.92 21.31
C PRO A 92 -0.46 -5.18 20.05
N TYR A 93 0.25 -4.12 19.66
CA TYR A 93 -0.05 -3.31 18.48
C TYR A 93 0.78 -3.69 17.25
N GLN A 94 1.61 -4.74 17.33
CA GLN A 94 2.41 -5.19 16.22
C GLN A 94 1.54 -5.83 15.13
N LEU A 95 1.83 -5.49 13.87
CA LEU A 95 1.20 -6.15 12.72
C LEU A 95 1.61 -7.61 12.62
N THR A 96 0.67 -8.42 12.17
CA THR A 96 0.86 -9.85 11.93
C THR A 96 0.33 -10.22 10.53
N GLU A 97 0.64 -11.42 10.07
CA GLU A 97 0.08 -11.98 8.84
C GLU A 97 -1.47 -12.03 8.87
N ALA A 98 -2.05 -12.21 10.05
CA ALA A 98 -3.49 -12.23 10.25
C ALA A 98 -4.18 -10.86 10.05
N ASP A 99 -3.42 -9.77 9.97
CA ASP A 99 -3.93 -8.44 9.66
C ASP A 99 -4.13 -8.20 8.16
N ARG A 100 -3.79 -9.19 7.32
CA ARG A 100 -4.14 -9.17 5.90
C ARG A 100 -5.61 -9.44 5.69
N THR A 101 -6.18 -8.82 4.68
CA THR A 101 -7.59 -8.99 4.30
C THR A 101 -7.78 -8.91 2.80
N VAL A 102 -8.98 -9.20 2.33
CA VAL A 102 -9.37 -8.95 0.94
C VAL A 102 -9.44 -7.43 0.75
N ILE A 103 -8.58 -6.90 -0.09
CA ILE A 103 -8.48 -5.46 -0.39
C ILE A 103 -9.02 -5.12 -1.77
N GLY A 104 -9.36 -6.12 -2.59
CA GLY A 104 -9.98 -5.93 -3.90
C GLY A 104 -10.47 -7.25 -4.50
N ASN A 105 -11.23 -7.14 -5.58
CA ASN A 105 -11.77 -8.27 -6.34
C ASN A 105 -11.61 -8.02 -7.84
N THR A 106 -10.83 -8.86 -8.51
CA THR A 106 -10.58 -8.72 -9.96
C THR A 106 -11.73 -9.21 -10.83
N THR A 107 -12.71 -9.90 -10.26
CA THR A 107 -13.87 -10.40 -11.01
C THR A 107 -14.93 -9.31 -11.09
N PRO A 108 -15.27 -8.81 -12.29
CA PRO A 108 -16.31 -7.79 -12.44
C PRO A 108 -17.67 -8.33 -11.97
N LYS A 109 -18.47 -7.45 -11.34
CA LYS A 109 -19.84 -7.81 -10.95
C LYS A 109 -20.71 -8.12 -12.16
N PHE A 110 -20.54 -7.37 -13.23
CA PHE A 110 -21.13 -7.71 -14.52
C PHE A 110 -20.29 -7.16 -15.67
N SER A 111 -20.36 -7.86 -16.81
CA SER A 111 -19.76 -7.45 -18.07
C SER A 111 -20.77 -7.66 -19.20
N GLY A 112 -20.64 -6.90 -20.24
CA GLY A 112 -21.52 -7.02 -21.38
C GLY A 112 -21.01 -6.24 -22.59
N GLY A 113 -21.82 -6.29 -23.64
CA GLY A 113 -21.56 -5.51 -24.84
C GLY A 113 -22.85 -5.23 -25.60
N PHE A 114 -22.84 -4.16 -26.37
CA PHE A 114 -23.91 -3.87 -27.33
C PHE A 114 -23.31 -3.36 -28.64
N GLY A 115 -23.96 -3.70 -29.72
CA GLY A 115 -23.59 -3.27 -31.06
C GLY A 115 -24.68 -2.40 -31.69
N LEU A 116 -24.26 -1.40 -32.45
CA LEU A 116 -25.14 -0.56 -33.27
C LEU A 116 -24.65 -0.64 -34.71
N ASN A 117 -25.55 -1.03 -35.61
CA ASN A 117 -25.31 -0.99 -37.05
C ASN A 117 -26.31 -0.08 -37.70
N ALA A 118 -25.87 0.83 -38.54
CA ALA A 118 -26.72 1.77 -39.27
C ALA A 118 -26.25 1.91 -40.72
N THR A 119 -27.21 1.88 -41.65
CA THR A 119 -26.95 2.13 -43.08
C THR A 119 -27.82 3.28 -43.55
N TYR A 120 -27.22 4.29 -44.15
CA TYR A 120 -27.94 5.45 -44.67
C TYR A 120 -27.28 5.97 -45.94
N LYS A 121 -28.06 5.98 -47.06
CA LYS A 121 -27.67 6.54 -48.38
C LYS A 121 -26.27 6.07 -48.87
N GLY A 122 -25.93 4.78 -48.69
CA GLY A 122 -24.64 4.22 -49.11
C GLY A 122 -23.51 4.39 -48.08
N PHE A 123 -23.78 4.92 -46.90
CA PHE A 123 -22.88 4.93 -45.75
C PHE A 123 -23.28 3.82 -44.78
N ASP A 124 -22.33 2.98 -44.44
CA ASP A 124 -22.50 1.94 -43.42
C ASP A 124 -21.68 2.29 -42.19
N MET A 125 -22.30 2.23 -41.02
CA MET A 125 -21.66 2.46 -39.73
C MET A 125 -21.91 1.26 -38.84
N SER A 126 -20.82 0.75 -38.23
CA SER A 126 -20.88 -0.31 -37.22
C SER A 126 -20.08 0.13 -35.99
N MET A 127 -20.72 0.09 -34.81
CA MET A 127 -20.08 0.36 -33.53
C MET A 127 -20.37 -0.77 -32.57
N PHE A 128 -19.35 -1.18 -31.82
CA PHE A 128 -19.47 -2.20 -30.80
C PHE A 128 -18.86 -1.68 -29.51
N PHE A 129 -19.61 -1.78 -28.41
CA PHE A 129 -19.18 -1.35 -27.08
C PHE A 129 -19.12 -2.54 -26.15
N ASN A 130 -17.95 -2.73 -25.52
CA ASN A 130 -17.76 -3.66 -24.42
C ASN A 130 -17.65 -2.87 -23.11
N PHE A 131 -18.21 -3.38 -22.05
CA PHE A 131 -18.07 -2.81 -20.73
C PHE A 131 -17.90 -3.89 -19.67
N MET A 132 -17.15 -3.54 -18.65
CA MET A 132 -17.03 -4.28 -17.39
C MET A 132 -17.28 -3.29 -16.25
N TYR A 133 -17.91 -3.75 -15.19
CA TYR A 133 -18.29 -2.87 -14.09
C TYR A 133 -17.93 -3.50 -12.75
N ASP A 134 -17.40 -2.65 -11.87
CA ASP A 134 -17.07 -2.94 -10.47
C ASP A 134 -16.12 -4.14 -10.33
N PHE A 135 -14.89 -3.92 -10.73
CA PHE A 135 -13.77 -4.82 -10.52
C PHE A 135 -12.53 -3.99 -10.15
N ASP A 136 -11.62 -4.63 -9.43
CA ASP A 136 -10.39 -3.99 -8.97
C ASP A 136 -9.18 -4.58 -9.73
N VAL A 137 -8.16 -3.78 -9.89
CA VAL A 137 -6.89 -4.17 -10.48
C VAL A 137 -5.76 -3.89 -9.49
N LEU A 138 -4.92 -4.89 -9.22
CA LEU A 138 -3.68 -4.67 -8.48
C LEU A 138 -2.64 -4.03 -9.40
N ASN A 139 -2.39 -2.75 -9.22
CA ASN A 139 -1.36 -2.03 -9.96
C ASN A 139 0.02 -2.22 -9.30
N ALA A 140 0.66 -3.36 -9.60
CA ALA A 140 1.98 -3.70 -9.05
C ALA A 140 3.06 -2.67 -9.46
N ASN A 141 2.93 -2.04 -10.63
CA ASN A 141 3.83 -0.98 -11.06
C ASN A 141 3.75 0.24 -10.16
N LYS A 142 2.56 0.57 -9.65
CA LYS A 142 2.38 1.65 -8.68
C LYS A 142 3.16 1.39 -7.39
N ILE A 143 3.15 0.15 -6.90
CA ILE A 143 3.96 -0.25 -5.75
C ILE A 143 5.45 -0.08 -6.08
N MET A 144 5.92 -0.66 -7.18
CA MET A 144 7.33 -0.62 -7.57
C MET A 144 7.84 0.80 -7.79
N LEU A 145 7.05 1.65 -8.45
CA LEU A 145 7.46 3.02 -8.79
C LEU A 145 7.27 4.02 -7.64
N THR A 146 6.75 3.58 -6.50
CA THR A 146 6.64 4.37 -5.26
C THR A 146 7.53 3.86 -4.13
N THR A 147 8.29 2.78 -4.36
CA THR A 147 9.24 2.23 -3.40
C THR A 147 10.66 2.25 -3.97
N TRP A 148 11.65 2.55 -3.12
CA TRP A 148 13.04 2.70 -3.55
C TRP A 148 13.84 1.38 -3.56
N ALA A 149 13.41 0.37 -2.83
CA ALA A 149 14.25 -0.75 -2.42
C ALA A 149 14.95 -1.49 -3.58
N ASP A 150 14.25 -1.66 -4.72
CA ASP A 150 14.76 -2.44 -5.84
C ASP A 150 14.97 -1.62 -7.13
N ASN A 151 14.68 -0.31 -7.11
CA ASN A 151 14.54 0.50 -8.32
C ASN A 151 15.42 1.76 -8.34
N LYS A 152 16.69 1.62 -7.95
CA LYS A 152 17.66 2.74 -7.92
C LYS A 152 17.88 3.41 -9.28
N GLU A 153 17.53 2.73 -10.36
CA GLU A 153 17.75 3.16 -11.74
C GLU A 153 16.46 3.54 -12.50
N ASN A 154 15.29 3.36 -11.87
CA ASN A 154 14.01 3.61 -12.53
C ASN A 154 13.43 4.99 -12.17
N ASN A 155 12.57 5.49 -13.06
CA ASN A 155 11.77 6.66 -12.78
C ASN A 155 10.72 6.37 -11.70
N PHE A 156 10.32 7.41 -10.98
CA PHE A 156 9.27 7.34 -9.98
C PHE A 156 7.98 7.97 -10.50
N LEU A 157 6.87 7.58 -9.90
CA LEU A 157 5.59 8.25 -10.14
C LEU A 157 5.61 9.67 -9.55
N MET A 158 4.81 10.55 -10.15
CA MET A 158 4.63 11.92 -9.66
C MET A 158 4.02 12.00 -8.26
N ASP A 159 3.39 10.92 -7.78
CA ASP A 159 2.84 10.84 -6.44
C ASP A 159 3.91 10.97 -5.35
N ILE A 160 5.15 10.57 -5.67
CA ILE A 160 6.30 10.71 -4.77
C ILE A 160 7.25 11.85 -5.18
N ALA A 161 6.76 12.84 -5.93
CA ALA A 161 7.51 14.05 -6.20
C ALA A 161 8.00 14.71 -4.90
N SER A 162 9.08 15.46 -4.98
CA SER A 162 9.75 16.03 -3.79
C SER A 162 8.88 16.93 -2.92
N ASP A 163 7.85 17.54 -3.50
CA ASP A 163 6.88 18.40 -2.84
C ASP A 163 5.73 17.64 -2.15
N LYS A 164 5.56 16.35 -2.46
CA LYS A 164 4.46 15.52 -1.95
C LYS A 164 4.91 14.47 -0.94
N ARG A 165 6.12 13.92 -1.10
CA ARG A 165 6.62 12.86 -0.25
C ARG A 165 7.20 13.38 1.05
N TRP A 166 7.18 12.57 2.07
CA TRP A 166 7.96 12.81 3.30
C TRP A 166 9.45 12.82 2.98
N ARG A 167 10.17 13.84 3.45
CA ARG A 167 11.60 14.01 3.23
C ARG A 167 12.36 14.04 4.54
N ASN A 168 13.52 13.41 4.54
CA ASN A 168 14.45 13.38 5.66
C ASN A 168 15.61 14.39 5.50
N PHE A 169 15.63 15.12 4.39
CA PHE A 169 16.60 16.15 4.04
C PHE A 169 15.87 17.42 3.59
N ASP A 170 16.40 18.56 3.96
CA ASP A 170 15.91 19.85 3.49
C ASP A 170 16.32 20.13 2.01
N ASP A 171 15.95 21.31 1.51
CA ASP A 171 16.25 21.71 0.12
C ASP A 171 17.74 21.98 -0.13
N MET A 172 18.54 22.14 0.93
CA MET A 172 20.00 22.31 0.87
C MET A 172 20.75 20.98 1.03
N GLY A 173 20.02 19.87 1.27
CA GLY A 173 20.60 18.55 1.49
C GLY A 173 21.03 18.27 2.93
N ASN A 174 20.68 19.12 3.89
CA ASN A 174 20.95 18.85 5.30
C ASN A 174 19.98 17.83 5.84
N GLU A 175 20.48 16.92 6.67
CA GLU A 175 19.65 15.87 7.29
C GLU A 175 18.81 16.45 8.44
N ILE A 176 17.48 16.39 8.32
CA ILE A 176 16.53 16.90 9.29
C ILE A 176 15.82 15.80 10.10
N ARG A 177 16.04 14.52 9.76
CA ARG A 177 15.31 13.36 10.36
C ARG A 177 15.49 13.22 11.87
N TYR A 178 16.53 13.83 12.44
CA TYR A 178 16.84 13.76 13.86
C TYR A 178 16.46 15.03 14.63
N SER A 179 15.72 15.93 14.00
CA SER A 179 15.22 17.16 14.60
C SER A 179 13.68 17.15 14.52
N PRO A 180 12.97 16.65 15.56
CA PRO A 180 11.53 16.40 15.48
C PRO A 180 10.69 17.61 15.04
N GLU A 181 11.00 18.79 15.58
CA GLU A 181 10.28 20.03 15.28
C GLU A 181 10.49 20.48 13.84
N VAL A 182 11.74 20.48 13.38
CA VAL A 182 12.10 20.84 12.00
C VAL A 182 11.49 19.82 11.03
N LEU A 183 11.59 18.53 11.35
CA LEU A 183 11.05 17.45 10.53
C LEU A 183 9.53 17.57 10.37
N ALA A 184 8.81 17.87 11.45
CA ALA A 184 7.36 18.03 11.42
C ALA A 184 6.94 19.26 10.59
N GLU A 185 7.58 20.42 10.80
CA GLU A 185 7.26 21.63 10.07
C GLU A 185 7.57 21.51 8.59
N PHE A 186 8.73 20.91 8.24
CA PHE A 186 9.17 20.75 6.86
C PHE A 186 8.23 19.81 6.06
N ASN A 187 7.69 18.79 6.71
CA ASN A 187 6.83 17.79 6.08
C ASN A 187 5.33 17.99 6.35
N LYS A 188 4.90 19.13 6.84
CA LYS A 188 3.49 19.38 7.21
C LYS A 188 2.51 19.22 6.03
N ASN A 189 2.98 19.42 4.79
CA ASN A 189 2.19 19.27 3.57
C ASN A 189 2.43 17.93 2.86
N ALA A 190 3.23 17.03 3.44
CA ALA A 190 3.47 15.73 2.84
C ALA A 190 2.15 14.93 2.77
N THR A 191 1.91 14.31 1.63
CA THR A 191 0.74 13.47 1.35
C THR A 191 1.13 12.02 1.11
N MET A 192 2.44 11.73 1.04
CA MET A 192 2.98 10.43 0.70
C MET A 192 4.15 10.10 1.63
N TRP A 193 4.34 8.80 1.87
CA TRP A 193 5.47 8.31 2.67
C TRP A 193 6.83 8.56 2.01
N ASN A 194 7.88 8.33 2.78
CA ASN A 194 9.22 8.28 2.24
C ASN A 194 9.42 6.98 1.43
N PRO A 195 9.81 7.04 0.15
CA PRO A 195 9.97 5.85 -0.69
C PRO A 195 10.94 4.80 -0.16
N THR A 196 11.91 5.21 0.67
CA THR A 196 12.88 4.30 1.27
C THR A 196 12.33 3.51 2.46
N SER A 197 11.10 3.80 2.89
CA SER A 197 10.50 3.22 4.09
C SER A 197 10.02 1.78 3.90
N ILE A 198 9.82 1.35 2.66
CA ILE A 198 9.34 0.01 2.33
C ILE A 198 10.49 -0.75 1.68
N GLY A 199 11.08 -1.67 2.42
CA GLY A 199 12.24 -2.46 1.97
C GLY A 199 11.90 -3.56 0.95
N ARG A 200 10.62 -3.92 0.82
CA ARG A 200 10.10 -4.90 -0.15
C ARG A 200 8.75 -4.46 -0.67
N PRO A 201 8.40 -4.79 -1.91
CA PRO A 201 7.04 -4.60 -2.39
C PRO A 201 6.03 -5.36 -1.51
N ILE A 202 5.01 -4.67 -1.05
CA ILE A 202 3.96 -5.21 -0.18
C ILE A 202 2.63 -5.04 -0.90
N CYS A 203 1.84 -6.12 -1.00
CA CYS A 203 0.47 -6.02 -1.50
C CYS A 203 -0.36 -5.20 -0.50
N MET A 204 -0.80 -4.03 -0.92
CA MET A 204 -1.50 -3.06 -0.08
C MET A 204 -2.61 -2.33 -0.83
N SER A 205 -3.60 -1.86 -0.09
CA SER A 205 -4.79 -1.18 -0.65
C SER A 205 -4.48 0.08 -1.46
N TYR A 206 -3.34 0.73 -1.23
CA TYR A 206 -2.88 1.86 -2.04
C TYR A 206 -2.76 1.54 -3.54
N ALA A 207 -2.43 0.31 -3.88
CA ALA A 207 -2.22 -0.13 -5.26
C ALA A 207 -3.44 -0.81 -5.89
N VAL A 208 -4.56 -0.86 -5.20
CA VAL A 208 -5.84 -1.38 -5.74
C VAL A 208 -6.61 -0.22 -6.35
N GLU A 209 -6.99 -0.37 -7.63
CA GLU A 209 -7.65 0.64 -8.47
C GLU A 209 -8.94 0.09 -9.08
#